data_f1602033d48de11bae35f8b6309d76c9
#
_entry.id   f1602033d48de11bae35f8b6309d76c9
#
_cell.length_a   1.000
_cell.length_b   1.000
_cell.length_c   1.000
_cell.angle_alpha   90.00
_cell.angle_beta   90.00
_cell.angle_gamma   90.00
#
_symmetry.space_group_name_H-M   'P 1'
#
loop_
_entity.id
_entity.type
_entity.pdbx_description
1 polymer ?
#
loop_
_entity_poly.entity_id
_entity_poly.type
_entity_poly.pdbx_seq_one_letter_code
_entity_poly.pdbx_strand_id
1 'polypeptide(L)'
;MTFPNGDVFEGTYVKSMIPDPVAVAEAEAAAAEKAAADAEAAAAAADAPEGEAPAEGDAPAEAEAPEPEIPLIPTSMRQGKGRYVFKPTREGEGEELSGGFYEGEFVDNKKHGAGEKTFPDGSKYVGAFAEDQMHGEGEYTYVSGDVYRGVFEKGKKHGQGEYFFKASESTFMGRWSEGAFEEGEWVFSDGSSYRGPFADGKPTGEGTYTWSASGNTQTGEWGSDGAFVGGPIQAGIV
;
A
#
# COMPACT_ATOMS: atom_id res chain seq x y z
N MET A 1 0.02 -22.60 15.76
CA MET A 1 -1.45 -22.70 15.58
C MET A 1 -1.76 -22.96 14.13
N THR A 2 -2.64 -23.89 13.84
CA THR A 2 -3.13 -24.14 12.47
C THR A 2 -4.53 -23.56 12.34
N PHE A 3 -4.76 -22.78 11.29
CA PHE A 3 -6.05 -22.14 11.02
C PHE A 3 -6.97 -23.08 10.21
N PRO A 4 -8.29 -22.85 10.19
CA PRO A 4 -9.23 -23.68 9.43
C PRO A 4 -8.95 -23.74 7.92
N ASN A 5 -8.36 -22.67 7.35
CA ASN A 5 -7.92 -22.62 5.95
C ASN A 5 -6.62 -23.42 5.69
N GLY A 6 -5.99 -23.95 6.73
CA GLY A 6 -4.76 -24.73 6.70
C GLY A 6 -3.47 -23.94 6.79
N ASP A 7 -3.53 -22.61 6.95
CA ASP A 7 -2.36 -21.80 7.27
C ASP A 7 -1.80 -22.12 8.65
N VAL A 8 -0.51 -21.86 8.87
CA VAL A 8 0.17 -22.14 10.14
C VAL A 8 0.83 -20.86 10.65
N PHE A 9 0.63 -20.55 11.93
CA PHE A 9 1.35 -19.49 12.61
C PHE A 9 2.17 -20.06 13.78
N GLU A 10 3.43 -19.64 13.84
CA GLU A 10 4.38 -19.92 14.93
C GLU A 10 4.86 -18.59 15.49
N GLY A 11 4.48 -18.26 16.72
CA GLY A 11 4.85 -16.97 17.33
C GLY A 11 4.06 -16.69 18.59
N THR A 12 4.14 -15.46 19.04
CA THR A 12 3.49 -14.98 20.26
C THR A 12 2.05 -14.60 20.01
N TYR A 13 1.17 -15.03 20.92
CA TYR A 13 -0.22 -14.60 21.00
C TYR A 13 -0.48 -13.85 22.28
N VAL A 14 -1.24 -12.79 22.20
CA VAL A 14 -1.81 -12.11 23.35
C VAL A 14 -3.30 -12.40 23.38
N LYS A 15 -3.80 -12.84 24.54
CA LYS A 15 -5.24 -12.90 24.77
C LYS A 15 -5.77 -11.49 25.02
N SER A 16 -6.74 -11.08 24.26
CA SER A 16 -7.38 -9.79 24.39
C SER A 16 -8.90 -9.96 24.42
N MET A 17 -9.59 -8.96 24.92
CA MET A 17 -11.04 -8.85 24.80
C MET A 17 -11.32 -7.80 23.74
N ILE A 18 -12.02 -8.15 22.72
CA ILE A 18 -12.45 -7.21 21.65
C ILE A 18 -13.97 -7.09 21.65
N PRO A 19 -14.51 -5.94 21.22
CA PRO A 19 -15.93 -5.81 20.99
C PRO A 19 -16.43 -6.91 20.06
N ASP A 20 -17.56 -7.51 20.38
CA ASP A 20 -18.19 -8.51 19.51
C ASP A 20 -18.52 -7.86 18.16
N PRO A 21 -17.93 -8.30 17.04
CA PRO A 21 -18.15 -7.67 15.75
C PRO A 21 -19.59 -7.74 15.27
N VAL A 22 -20.35 -8.74 15.71
CA VAL A 22 -21.79 -8.83 15.40
C VAL A 22 -22.56 -7.75 16.16
N ALA A 23 -22.28 -7.59 17.45
CA ALA A 23 -22.93 -6.56 18.26
C ALA A 23 -22.53 -5.14 17.82
N VAL A 24 -21.29 -4.93 17.37
CA VAL A 24 -20.85 -3.64 16.77
C VAL A 24 -21.66 -3.34 15.51
N ALA A 25 -21.76 -4.30 14.59
CA ALA A 25 -22.49 -4.11 13.35
C ALA A 25 -24.00 -3.86 13.59
N GLU A 26 -24.59 -4.54 14.57
CA GLU A 26 -25.98 -4.31 14.98
C GLU A 26 -26.18 -2.91 15.58
N ALA A 27 -25.25 -2.45 16.42
CA ALA A 27 -25.28 -1.11 17.01
C ALA A 27 -25.12 -0.01 15.95
N GLU A 28 -24.20 -0.19 15.00
CA GLU A 28 -24.01 0.74 13.87
C GLU A 28 -25.24 0.79 12.96
N ALA A 29 -25.88 -0.35 12.69
CA ALA A 29 -27.12 -0.41 11.90
C ALA A 29 -28.27 0.29 12.61
N ALA A 30 -28.44 0.08 13.91
CA ALA A 30 -29.47 0.75 14.71
C ALA A 30 -29.24 2.27 14.79
N ALA A 31 -27.99 2.71 14.93
CA ALA A 31 -27.63 4.12 14.90
C ALA A 31 -27.92 4.78 13.55
N ALA A 32 -27.64 4.08 12.45
CA ALA A 32 -27.95 4.55 11.10
C ALA A 32 -29.48 4.65 10.85
N GLU A 33 -30.24 3.69 11.33
CA GLU A 33 -31.73 3.70 11.23
C GLU A 33 -32.31 4.86 12.02
N LYS A 34 -31.83 5.10 13.27
CA LYS A 34 -32.26 6.23 14.08
C LYS A 34 -31.91 7.56 13.39
N ALA A 35 -30.70 7.72 12.86
CA ALA A 35 -30.29 8.94 12.15
C ALA A 35 -31.15 9.20 10.90
N ALA A 36 -31.58 8.15 10.20
CA ALA A 36 -32.48 8.27 9.06
C ALA A 36 -33.90 8.71 9.50
N ALA A 37 -34.41 8.15 10.59
CA ALA A 37 -35.73 8.52 11.16
C ALA A 37 -35.71 9.97 11.66
N ASP A 38 -34.65 10.41 12.34
CA ASP A 38 -34.48 11.78 12.81
C ASP A 38 -34.41 12.78 11.63
N ALA A 39 -33.72 12.41 10.53
CA ALA A 39 -33.69 13.22 9.33
C ALA A 39 -35.05 13.33 8.61
N GLU A 40 -35.81 12.25 8.58
CA GLU A 40 -37.19 12.25 8.00
C GLU A 40 -38.13 13.10 8.85
N ALA A 41 -38.06 13.02 10.19
CA ALA A 41 -38.82 13.85 11.10
C ALA A 41 -38.48 15.34 10.97
N ALA A 42 -37.21 15.68 10.81
CA ALA A 42 -36.77 17.05 10.57
C ALA A 42 -37.26 17.60 9.22
N ALA A 43 -37.27 16.77 8.17
CA ALA A 43 -37.78 17.14 6.85
C ALA A 43 -39.31 17.37 6.88
N ALA A 44 -40.05 16.53 7.63
CA ALA A 44 -41.51 16.69 7.81
C ALA A 44 -41.85 17.95 8.61
N ALA A 45 -41.03 18.34 9.59
CA ALA A 45 -41.23 19.57 10.36
C ALA A 45 -40.95 20.84 9.55
N ALA A 46 -40.11 20.77 8.52
CA ALA A 46 -39.80 21.92 7.65
C ALA A 46 -40.87 22.22 6.61
N ASP A 47 -41.82 21.30 6.36
CA ASP A 47 -42.94 21.47 5.42
C ASP A 47 -44.29 21.86 6.09
N ALA A 48 -44.27 22.18 7.40
CA ALA A 48 -45.44 22.63 8.13
C ALA A 48 -45.72 24.13 7.91
N PRO A 49 -46.96 24.56 7.59
CA PRO A 49 -47.27 25.99 7.39
C PRO A 49 -47.14 26.76 8.70
N GLU A 50 -46.50 27.95 8.61
CA GLU A 50 -46.34 28.88 9.73
C GLU A 50 -47.69 29.21 10.39
N GLY A 51 -47.91 28.68 11.56
CA GLY A 51 -49.08 28.95 12.42
C GLY A 51 -48.66 28.93 13.88
N GLU A 52 -48.69 30.15 14.48
CA GLU A 52 -48.70 30.47 15.92
C GLU A 52 -47.76 29.65 16.84
N ALA A 53 -46.71 30.31 17.30
CA ALA A 53 -45.82 29.82 18.35
C ALA A 53 -46.58 29.55 19.66
N PRO A 54 -46.50 28.37 20.25
CA PRO A 54 -46.88 28.15 21.63
C PRO A 54 -45.79 28.62 22.59
N ALA A 55 -46.20 29.20 23.71
CA ALA A 55 -45.37 29.74 24.78
C ALA A 55 -44.35 28.75 25.30
N GLU A 56 -43.18 29.29 25.68
CA GLU A 56 -42.09 28.62 26.37
C GLU A 56 -42.59 27.81 27.57
N GLY A 57 -42.69 26.51 27.39
CA GLY A 57 -42.82 25.55 28.47
C GLY A 57 -41.53 24.77 28.58
N ASP A 58 -40.98 24.78 29.78
CA ASP A 58 -39.78 24.07 30.22
C ASP A 58 -39.93 22.57 29.83
N ALA A 59 -39.29 22.17 28.71
CA ALA A 59 -39.20 20.79 28.32
C ALA A 59 -38.14 20.12 29.21
N PRO A 60 -38.48 19.01 29.91
CA PRO A 60 -37.47 18.27 30.65
C PRO A 60 -36.43 17.76 29.67
N ALA A 61 -35.13 18.02 29.97
CA ALA A 61 -34.04 17.45 29.25
C ALA A 61 -34.24 15.93 29.10
N GLU A 62 -34.49 15.45 27.89
CA GLU A 62 -34.47 14.03 27.60
C GLU A 62 -33.12 13.49 28.04
N ALA A 63 -33.15 12.66 29.09
CA ALA A 63 -31.96 11.89 29.47
C ALA A 63 -31.58 11.02 28.29
N GLU A 64 -30.42 11.27 27.70
CA GLU A 64 -29.84 10.39 26.67
C GLU A 64 -29.88 8.95 27.19
N ALA A 65 -30.55 8.09 26.45
CA ALA A 65 -30.56 6.67 26.76
C ALA A 65 -29.13 6.18 26.78
N PRO A 66 -28.73 5.37 27.77
CA PRO A 66 -27.35 4.86 27.83
C PRO A 66 -27.01 4.15 26.53
N GLU A 67 -25.86 4.46 25.98
CA GLU A 67 -25.36 3.79 24.79
C GLU A 67 -25.33 2.26 25.03
N PRO A 68 -25.71 1.44 24.04
CA PRO A 68 -25.74 0.00 24.22
C PRO A 68 -24.33 -0.52 24.57
N GLU A 69 -24.19 -1.21 25.69
CA GLU A 69 -22.95 -1.87 26.08
C GLU A 69 -22.66 -3.01 25.11
N ILE A 70 -21.65 -2.81 24.24
CA ILE A 70 -21.21 -3.82 23.28
C ILE A 70 -20.44 -4.91 24.07
N PRO A 71 -20.87 -6.18 24.03
CA PRO A 71 -20.19 -7.24 24.72
C PRO A 71 -18.77 -7.48 24.19
N LEU A 72 -17.83 -7.79 25.09
CA LEU A 72 -16.47 -8.13 24.73
C LEU A 72 -16.31 -9.64 24.61
N ILE A 73 -15.72 -10.11 23.51
CA ILE A 73 -15.40 -11.52 23.30
C ILE A 73 -13.90 -11.78 23.43
N PRO A 74 -13.50 -12.93 24.00
CA PRO A 74 -12.09 -13.28 24.11
C PRO A 74 -11.54 -13.64 22.73
N THR A 75 -10.43 -13.05 22.36
CA THR A 75 -9.70 -13.38 21.14
C THR A 75 -8.23 -13.58 21.40
N SER A 76 -7.56 -14.29 20.48
CA SER A 76 -6.10 -14.43 20.50
C SER A 76 -5.54 -13.65 19.31
N MET A 77 -4.77 -12.61 19.62
CA MET A 77 -4.15 -11.78 18.59
C MET A 77 -2.67 -12.11 18.46
N ARG A 78 -2.19 -12.21 17.23
CA ARG A 78 -0.75 -12.33 16.95
C ARG A 78 -0.09 -11.02 17.34
N GLN A 79 0.95 -11.11 18.15
CA GLN A 79 1.66 -9.97 18.70
C GLN A 79 3.15 -10.26 18.78
N GLY A 80 4.00 -9.25 18.48
CA GLY A 80 5.44 -9.44 18.47
C GLY A 80 5.92 -10.29 17.29
N LYS A 81 7.06 -10.95 17.43
CA LYS A 81 7.68 -11.73 16.34
C LYS A 81 6.99 -13.06 16.11
N GLY A 82 6.84 -13.43 14.84
CA GLY A 82 6.27 -14.72 14.46
C GLY A 82 6.47 -15.03 12.98
N ARG A 83 6.20 -16.29 12.64
CA ARG A 83 6.22 -16.79 11.27
C ARG A 83 4.83 -17.28 10.89
N TYR A 84 4.32 -16.78 9.78
CA TYR A 84 3.04 -17.16 9.20
C TYR A 84 3.29 -17.85 7.87
N VAL A 85 2.91 -19.13 7.77
CA VAL A 85 3.04 -19.92 6.55
C VAL A 85 1.66 -20.04 5.92
N PHE A 86 1.54 -19.56 4.70
CA PHE A 86 0.33 -19.66 3.92
C PHE A 86 0.21 -21.07 3.33
N LYS A 87 -0.98 -21.63 3.39
CA LYS A 87 -1.23 -22.93 2.76
C LYS A 87 -1.00 -22.85 1.24
N PRO A 88 -0.32 -23.83 0.66
CA PRO A 88 -0.21 -23.93 -0.79
C PRO A 88 -1.59 -23.96 -1.45
N THR A 89 -1.75 -23.18 -2.52
CA THR A 89 -2.96 -23.17 -3.34
C THR A 89 -2.68 -23.93 -4.64
N ARG A 90 -3.70 -24.66 -5.16
CA ARG A 90 -3.63 -25.27 -6.47
C ARG A 90 -4.38 -24.43 -7.47
N GLU A 91 -3.73 -24.03 -8.56
CA GLU A 91 -4.39 -23.49 -9.73
C GLU A 91 -4.52 -24.57 -10.81
N GLY A 92 -5.74 -25.06 -10.99
CA GLY A 92 -6.07 -26.06 -12.03
C GLY A 92 -5.46 -27.46 -11.79
N GLU A 93 -5.18 -28.20 -12.86
CA GLU A 93 -4.54 -29.53 -12.84
C GLU A 93 -3.00 -29.46 -12.78
N GLY A 94 -2.44 -28.32 -12.35
CA GLY A 94 -1.02 -28.03 -12.35
C GLY A 94 -0.30 -28.30 -11.02
N GLU A 95 0.96 -27.89 -10.96
CA GLU A 95 1.84 -28.01 -9.80
C GLU A 95 1.29 -27.23 -8.60
N GLU A 96 1.51 -27.76 -7.39
CA GLU A 96 1.20 -27.10 -6.13
C GLU A 96 2.09 -25.85 -5.98
N LEU A 97 1.48 -24.67 -6.08
CA LEU A 97 2.20 -23.42 -5.81
C LEU A 97 2.46 -23.29 -4.31
N SER A 98 3.68 -22.96 -3.92
CA SER A 98 3.98 -22.61 -2.53
C SER A 98 3.04 -21.50 -2.08
N GLY A 99 2.41 -21.65 -0.91
CA GLY A 99 1.62 -20.56 -0.33
C GLY A 99 2.46 -19.35 0.10
N GLY A 100 3.79 -19.51 0.15
CA GLY A 100 4.70 -18.52 0.66
C GLY A 100 4.70 -18.45 2.19
N PHE A 101 5.43 -17.48 2.75
CA PHE A 101 5.44 -17.23 4.19
C PHE A 101 5.69 -15.74 4.48
N TYR A 102 5.37 -15.34 5.70
CA TYR A 102 5.82 -14.09 6.30
C TYR A 102 6.54 -14.41 7.61
N GLU A 103 7.69 -13.80 7.83
CA GLU A 103 8.44 -13.85 9.08
C GLU A 103 8.79 -12.43 9.51
N GLY A 104 8.29 -12.00 10.67
CA GLY A 104 8.46 -10.63 11.11
C GLY A 104 7.60 -10.28 12.31
N GLU A 105 7.37 -9.00 12.47
CA GLU A 105 6.59 -8.45 13.57
C GLU A 105 5.10 -8.42 13.26
N PHE A 106 4.29 -8.65 14.29
CA PHE A 106 2.83 -8.54 14.26
C PHE A 106 2.37 -7.58 15.35
N VAL A 107 1.41 -6.73 15.00
CA VAL A 107 0.63 -5.90 15.91
C VAL A 107 -0.83 -6.13 15.58
N ASP A 108 -1.61 -6.54 16.58
CA ASP A 108 -3.06 -6.76 16.46
C ASP A 108 -3.46 -7.58 15.23
N ASN A 109 -2.82 -8.74 15.08
CA ASN A 109 -2.98 -9.68 13.96
C ASN A 109 -2.44 -9.23 12.60
N LYS A 110 -1.96 -8.00 12.45
CA LYS A 110 -1.45 -7.45 11.19
C LYS A 110 0.09 -7.50 11.17
N LYS A 111 0.65 -7.70 9.98
CA LYS A 111 2.09 -7.55 9.76
C LYS A 111 2.47 -6.10 10.03
N HIS A 112 3.53 -5.91 10.81
CA HIS A 112 4.01 -4.59 11.22
C HIS A 112 5.53 -4.62 11.39
N GLY A 113 6.18 -3.43 11.51
CA GLY A 113 7.62 -3.37 11.74
C GLY A 113 8.44 -4.07 10.66
N ALA A 114 9.58 -4.63 11.04
CA ALA A 114 10.48 -5.31 10.12
C ALA A 114 10.03 -6.75 9.85
N GLY A 115 10.12 -7.17 8.58
CA GLY A 115 9.77 -8.53 8.20
C GLY A 115 10.25 -8.94 6.82
N GLU A 116 10.16 -10.24 6.58
CA GLU A 116 10.39 -10.89 5.30
C GLU A 116 9.12 -11.59 4.83
N LYS A 117 8.75 -11.40 3.58
CA LYS A 117 7.63 -12.09 2.94
C LYS A 117 8.08 -12.76 1.65
N THR A 118 7.85 -14.05 1.53
CA THR A 118 7.91 -14.77 0.25
C THR A 118 6.49 -14.93 -0.27
N PHE A 119 6.30 -14.61 -1.53
CA PHE A 119 5.01 -14.71 -2.20
C PHE A 119 4.83 -16.08 -2.88
N PRO A 120 3.60 -16.47 -3.23
CA PRO A 120 3.33 -17.74 -3.90
C PRO A 120 4.07 -17.93 -5.22
N ASP A 121 4.31 -16.85 -5.97
CA ASP A 121 5.06 -16.85 -7.23
C ASP A 121 6.58 -16.98 -7.03
N GLY A 122 7.08 -16.98 -5.79
CA GLY A 122 8.49 -17.06 -5.46
C GLY A 122 9.19 -15.71 -5.35
N SER A 123 8.51 -14.59 -5.63
CA SER A 123 9.06 -13.26 -5.34
C SER A 123 9.21 -13.04 -3.83
N LYS A 124 10.05 -12.11 -3.44
CA LYS A 124 10.42 -11.89 -2.04
C LYS A 124 10.46 -10.40 -1.71
N TYR A 125 9.96 -10.03 -0.54
CA TYR A 125 10.13 -8.70 0.04
C TYR A 125 10.80 -8.79 1.40
N VAL A 126 11.77 -7.92 1.64
CA VAL A 126 12.42 -7.72 2.93
C VAL A 126 12.38 -6.23 3.25
N GLY A 127 11.74 -5.86 4.34
CA GLY A 127 11.58 -4.44 4.67
C GLY A 127 10.57 -4.18 5.76
N ALA A 128 10.12 -2.95 5.86
CA ALA A 128 9.11 -2.56 6.82
C ALA A 128 7.68 -2.88 6.33
N PHE A 129 6.81 -3.14 7.29
CA PHE A 129 5.37 -3.36 7.11
C PHE A 129 4.58 -2.43 8.01
N ALA A 130 3.45 -1.97 7.54
CA ALA A 130 2.42 -1.29 8.32
C ALA A 130 1.05 -1.79 7.88
N GLU A 131 0.19 -2.20 8.82
CA GLU A 131 -1.18 -2.62 8.56
C GLU A 131 -1.28 -3.65 7.42
N ASP A 132 -0.46 -4.73 7.48
CA ASP A 132 -0.34 -5.80 6.50
C ASP A 132 0.29 -5.42 5.15
N GLN A 133 0.64 -4.16 4.92
CA GLN A 133 1.17 -3.65 3.66
C GLN A 133 2.69 -3.39 3.75
N MET A 134 3.39 -3.56 2.64
CA MET A 134 4.78 -3.08 2.52
C MET A 134 4.79 -1.56 2.71
N HIS A 135 5.66 -1.07 3.57
CA HIS A 135 5.75 0.35 3.92
C HIS A 135 7.18 0.73 4.28
N GLY A 136 7.53 2.04 4.17
CA GLY A 136 8.88 2.48 4.48
C GLY A 136 9.95 1.85 3.57
N GLU A 137 11.17 1.73 4.04
CA GLU A 137 12.27 1.16 3.26
C GLU A 137 12.20 -0.35 3.14
N GLY A 138 12.55 -0.87 1.95
CA GLY A 138 12.60 -2.29 1.69
C GLY A 138 13.20 -2.66 0.35
N GLU A 139 13.45 -3.96 0.19
CA GLU A 139 13.92 -4.59 -1.03
C GLU A 139 12.87 -5.60 -1.52
N TYR A 140 12.50 -5.49 -2.79
CA TYR A 140 11.64 -6.44 -3.46
C TYR A 140 12.41 -7.14 -4.59
N THR A 141 12.53 -8.45 -4.49
CA THR A 141 13.13 -9.30 -5.53
C THR A 141 12.01 -9.99 -6.31
N TYR A 142 11.94 -9.72 -7.59
CA TYR A 142 10.98 -10.34 -8.51
C TYR A 142 11.43 -11.73 -8.97
N VAL A 143 10.50 -12.54 -9.44
CA VAL A 143 10.81 -13.88 -10.04
C VAL A 143 11.72 -13.76 -11.25
N SER A 144 11.63 -12.67 -12.02
CA SER A 144 12.54 -12.36 -13.13
C SER A 144 14.00 -12.18 -12.68
N GLY A 145 14.20 -11.94 -11.38
CA GLY A 145 15.48 -11.58 -10.79
C GLY A 145 15.73 -10.07 -10.81
N ASP A 146 14.79 -9.27 -11.25
CA ASP A 146 14.82 -7.82 -11.04
C ASP A 146 14.74 -7.50 -9.56
N VAL A 147 15.27 -6.36 -9.15
CA VAL A 147 15.29 -5.95 -7.75
C VAL A 147 14.89 -4.48 -7.63
N TYR A 148 13.95 -4.18 -6.77
CA TYR A 148 13.68 -2.82 -6.33
C TYR A 148 14.17 -2.62 -4.91
N ARG A 149 14.91 -1.52 -4.68
CA ARG A 149 15.33 -1.04 -3.36
C ARG A 149 14.86 0.39 -3.17
N GLY A 150 14.10 0.67 -2.14
CA GLY A 150 13.61 2.01 -1.90
C GLY A 150 12.41 2.05 -0.98
N VAL A 151 11.72 3.17 -1.03
CA VAL A 151 10.54 3.42 -0.19
C VAL A 151 9.30 2.76 -0.78
N PHE A 152 8.47 2.22 0.09
CA PHE A 152 7.13 1.72 -0.21
C PHE A 152 6.08 2.51 0.57
N GLU A 153 4.97 2.79 -0.05
CA GLU A 153 3.78 3.33 0.58
C GLU A 153 2.56 2.52 0.15
N LYS A 154 1.80 2.01 1.15
CA LYS A 154 0.59 1.19 0.91
C LYS A 154 0.81 0.06 -0.11
N GLY A 155 1.94 -0.62 -0.01
CA GLY A 155 2.30 -1.74 -0.87
C GLY A 155 2.85 -1.38 -2.24
N LYS A 156 2.99 -0.08 -2.58
CA LYS A 156 3.49 0.40 -3.86
C LYS A 156 4.85 1.07 -3.72
N LYS A 157 5.68 1.00 -4.76
CA LYS A 157 6.93 1.77 -4.85
C LYS A 157 6.61 3.25 -4.76
N HIS A 158 7.31 3.98 -3.91
CA HIS A 158 7.10 5.41 -3.65
C HIS A 158 8.40 6.11 -3.29
N GLY A 159 8.43 7.47 -3.37
CA GLY A 159 9.60 8.25 -2.96
C GLY A 159 10.87 7.90 -3.75
N GLN A 160 12.02 7.90 -3.08
CA GLN A 160 13.29 7.56 -3.70
C GLN A 160 13.48 6.03 -3.75
N GLY A 161 13.99 5.55 -4.89
CA GLY A 161 14.26 4.13 -5.06
C GLY A 161 15.06 3.81 -6.30
N GLU A 162 15.64 2.61 -6.27
CA GLU A 162 16.44 2.02 -7.33
C GLU A 162 15.76 0.74 -7.83
N TYR A 163 15.60 0.61 -9.16
CA TYR A 163 15.08 -0.60 -9.80
C TYR A 163 16.12 -1.15 -10.77
N PHE A 164 16.67 -2.30 -10.44
CA PHE A 164 17.61 -3.03 -11.28
C PHE A 164 16.88 -4.02 -12.18
N PHE A 165 17.05 -3.90 -13.49
CA PHE A 165 16.55 -4.81 -14.50
C PHE A 165 17.62 -5.86 -14.81
N LYS A 166 17.44 -7.09 -14.39
CA LYS A 166 18.41 -8.16 -14.56
C LYS A 166 18.67 -8.50 -16.04
N ALA A 167 17.63 -8.48 -16.86
CA ALA A 167 17.75 -8.88 -18.28
C ALA A 167 18.56 -7.90 -19.11
N SER A 168 18.50 -6.60 -18.82
CA SER A 168 19.23 -5.54 -19.54
C SER A 168 20.44 -5.03 -18.77
N GLU A 169 20.65 -5.50 -17.53
CA GLU A 169 21.67 -5.00 -16.60
C GLU A 169 21.65 -3.48 -16.47
N SER A 170 20.44 -2.89 -16.51
CA SER A 170 20.23 -1.45 -16.40
C SER A 170 19.49 -1.11 -15.11
N THR A 171 19.59 0.15 -14.69
CA THR A 171 19.03 0.59 -13.41
C THR A 171 18.28 1.90 -13.57
N PHE A 172 17.07 1.97 -13.01
CA PHE A 172 16.38 3.22 -12.75
C PHE A 172 16.68 3.69 -11.33
N MET A 173 17.13 4.93 -11.17
CA MET A 173 17.38 5.57 -9.87
C MET A 173 16.68 6.91 -9.81
N GLY A 174 15.74 7.07 -8.86
CA GLY A 174 15.02 8.34 -8.73
C GLY A 174 13.69 8.23 -8.02
N ARG A 175 12.76 9.09 -8.43
CA ARG A 175 11.46 9.25 -7.78
C ARG A 175 10.41 8.33 -8.37
N TRP A 176 9.73 7.64 -7.46
CA TRP A 176 8.62 6.73 -7.72
C TRP A 176 7.34 7.28 -7.09
N SER A 177 6.21 7.11 -7.73
CA SER A 177 4.90 7.46 -7.21
C SER A 177 3.88 6.41 -7.64
N GLU A 178 3.10 5.90 -6.71
CA GLU A 178 2.04 4.90 -6.94
C GLU A 178 2.50 3.68 -7.77
N GLY A 179 3.77 3.31 -7.66
CA GLY A 179 4.39 2.20 -8.39
C GLY A 179 5.04 2.56 -9.70
N ALA A 180 4.84 3.78 -10.22
CA ALA A 180 5.44 4.28 -11.45
C ALA A 180 6.73 5.06 -11.20
N PHE A 181 7.69 4.95 -12.12
CA PHE A 181 8.90 5.78 -12.14
C PHE A 181 8.58 7.11 -12.84
N GLU A 182 8.75 8.23 -12.15
CA GLU A 182 8.37 9.57 -12.65
C GLU A 182 9.55 10.39 -13.15
N GLU A 183 10.67 10.35 -12.42
CA GLU A 183 11.83 11.18 -12.71
C GLU A 183 13.08 10.59 -12.11
N GLY A 184 14.19 10.68 -12.83
CA GLY A 184 15.48 10.22 -12.31
C GLY A 184 16.45 9.89 -13.42
N GLU A 185 17.31 8.94 -13.12
CA GLU A 185 18.37 8.49 -14.00
C GLU A 185 18.16 7.03 -14.41
N TRP A 186 18.27 6.76 -15.68
CA TRP A 186 18.36 5.42 -16.25
C TRP A 186 19.81 5.15 -16.62
N VAL A 187 20.48 4.28 -15.87
CA VAL A 187 21.86 3.85 -16.11
C VAL A 187 21.81 2.57 -16.92
N PHE A 188 22.51 2.55 -18.05
CA PHE A 188 22.62 1.40 -18.95
C PHE A 188 23.78 0.49 -18.54
N SER A 189 23.82 -0.73 -19.09
CA SER A 189 24.87 -1.72 -18.79
C SER A 189 26.29 -1.28 -19.18
N ASP A 190 26.43 -0.38 -20.14
CA ASP A 190 27.70 0.20 -20.55
C ASP A 190 28.13 1.39 -19.65
N GLY A 191 27.33 1.74 -18.66
CA GLY A 191 27.54 2.87 -17.75
C GLY A 191 27.12 4.23 -18.32
N SER A 192 26.64 4.29 -19.56
CA SER A 192 25.97 5.50 -20.06
C SER A 192 24.66 5.72 -19.32
N SER A 193 24.17 6.95 -19.27
CA SER A 193 22.92 7.23 -18.56
C SER A 193 22.05 8.25 -19.29
N TYR A 194 20.77 8.19 -19.01
CA TYR A 194 19.79 9.22 -19.35
C TYR A 194 19.16 9.73 -18.08
N ARG A 195 19.07 11.05 -17.90
CA ARG A 195 18.40 11.69 -16.77
C ARG A 195 17.30 12.60 -17.27
N GLY A 196 16.09 12.42 -16.76
CA GLY A 196 14.92 13.21 -17.13
C GLY A 196 13.63 12.65 -16.53
N PRO A 197 12.48 13.18 -16.98
CA PRO A 197 11.17 12.66 -16.62
C PRO A 197 10.81 11.39 -17.40
N PHE A 198 9.91 10.59 -16.81
CA PHE A 198 9.41 9.34 -17.36
C PHE A 198 7.88 9.27 -17.24
N ALA A 199 7.25 8.64 -18.21
CA ALA A 199 5.86 8.24 -18.16
C ALA A 199 5.72 6.83 -18.76
N ASP A 200 4.95 5.97 -18.09
CA ASP A 200 4.74 4.56 -18.49
C ASP A 200 6.06 3.80 -18.74
N GLY A 201 7.08 4.07 -17.91
CA GLY A 201 8.39 3.44 -18.02
C GLY A 201 9.25 3.90 -19.20
N LYS A 202 8.84 4.96 -19.91
CA LYS A 202 9.58 5.54 -21.04
C LYS A 202 10.00 6.97 -20.74
N PRO A 203 11.19 7.40 -21.20
CA PRO A 203 11.59 8.79 -21.13
C PRO A 203 10.60 9.71 -21.84
N THR A 204 10.37 10.91 -21.28
CA THR A 204 9.51 11.94 -21.84
C THR A 204 10.11 13.34 -21.64
N GLY A 205 9.66 14.32 -22.41
CA GLY A 205 10.08 15.72 -22.22
C GLY A 205 11.57 15.94 -22.30
N GLU A 206 12.06 16.97 -21.63
CA GLU A 206 13.47 17.34 -21.66
C GLU A 206 14.32 16.46 -20.76
N GLY A 207 15.47 16.00 -21.26
CA GLY A 207 16.41 15.21 -20.49
C GLY A 207 17.82 15.23 -21.08
N THR A 208 18.77 14.66 -20.33
CA THR A 208 20.19 14.66 -20.68
C THR A 208 20.69 13.23 -20.77
N TYR A 209 21.30 12.91 -21.91
CA TYR A 209 22.04 11.68 -22.12
C TYR A 209 23.54 11.91 -21.82
N THR A 210 24.17 10.98 -21.13
CA THR A 210 25.61 11.01 -20.80
C THR A 210 26.27 9.72 -21.31
N TRP A 211 27.29 9.84 -22.13
CA TRP A 211 28.09 8.68 -22.60
C TRP A 211 29.22 8.36 -21.62
N SER A 212 29.22 7.16 -21.07
CA SER A 212 30.22 6.73 -20.07
C SER A 212 31.66 6.80 -20.60
N ALA A 213 31.90 6.40 -21.86
CA ALA A 213 33.21 6.30 -22.43
C ALA A 213 33.92 7.66 -22.65
N SER A 214 33.16 8.74 -22.86
CA SER A 214 33.74 10.06 -23.17
C SER A 214 33.35 11.14 -22.16
N GLY A 215 32.41 10.85 -21.27
CA GLY A 215 31.81 11.86 -20.41
C GLY A 215 31.01 12.95 -21.14
N ASN A 216 30.88 12.83 -22.46
CA ASN A 216 30.10 13.78 -23.24
C ASN A 216 28.65 13.75 -22.84
N THR A 217 27.96 14.87 -22.95
CA THR A 217 26.51 15.00 -22.66
C THR A 217 25.76 15.58 -23.83
N GLN A 218 24.49 15.22 -23.94
CA GLN A 218 23.55 15.82 -24.90
C GLN A 218 22.20 16.02 -24.23
N THR A 219 21.78 17.27 -24.14
CA THR A 219 20.41 17.59 -23.71
C THR A 219 19.49 17.67 -24.92
N GLY A 220 18.29 17.16 -24.78
CA GLY A 220 17.30 17.13 -25.83
C GLY A 220 15.92 16.81 -25.28
N GLU A 221 14.97 16.60 -26.19
CA GLU A 221 13.58 16.35 -25.83
C GLU A 221 13.10 15.05 -26.47
N TRP A 222 12.35 14.27 -25.71
CA TRP A 222 11.63 13.10 -26.21
C TRP A 222 10.25 13.51 -26.74
N GLY A 223 10.05 13.30 -28.04
CA GLY A 223 8.78 13.55 -28.70
C GLY A 223 7.73 12.48 -28.35
N SER A 224 6.48 12.80 -28.65
CA SER A 224 5.35 11.86 -28.48
C SER A 224 5.43 10.61 -29.37
N ASP A 225 6.27 10.63 -30.40
CA ASP A 225 6.60 9.50 -31.29
C ASP A 225 7.67 8.57 -30.69
N GLY A 226 8.22 8.93 -29.51
CA GLY A 226 9.28 8.17 -28.83
C GLY A 226 10.67 8.40 -29.45
N ALA A 227 10.86 9.45 -30.23
CA ALA A 227 12.16 9.85 -30.75
C ALA A 227 12.82 10.90 -29.85
N PHE A 228 14.12 10.77 -29.62
CA PHE A 228 14.92 11.79 -28.93
C PHE A 228 15.49 12.79 -29.93
N VAL A 229 15.15 14.06 -29.77
CA VAL A 229 15.69 15.18 -30.55
C VAL A 229 16.72 15.89 -29.70
N GLY A 230 18.01 15.54 -29.90
CA GLY A 230 19.11 16.12 -29.14
C GLY A 230 19.59 17.45 -29.69
N GLY A 231 19.97 18.36 -28.80
CA GLY A 231 20.74 19.56 -29.09
C GLY A 231 22.22 19.25 -29.36
N PRO A 232 23.10 20.26 -29.34
CA PRO A 232 24.53 20.06 -29.54
C PRO A 232 25.15 19.20 -28.43
N ILE A 233 26.09 18.33 -28.84
CA ILE A 233 26.86 17.51 -27.88
C ILE A 233 27.85 18.43 -27.17
N GLN A 234 27.86 18.34 -25.84
CA GLN A 234 28.84 19.02 -25.00
C GLN A 234 29.95 18.04 -24.62
N ALA A 235 31.20 18.45 -24.79
CA ALA A 235 32.34 17.63 -24.43
C ALA A 235 32.44 17.48 -22.91
N GLY A 236 32.61 16.23 -22.44
CA GLY A 236 32.92 15.95 -21.05
C GLY A 236 34.29 16.49 -20.67
N ILE A 237 34.40 17.02 -19.46
CA ILE A 237 35.72 17.37 -18.88
C ILE A 237 36.25 16.06 -18.30
N VAL A 238 37.23 15.46 -18.97
CA VAL A 238 37.97 14.29 -18.52
C VAL A 238 39.03 14.72 -17.51
#